data_0c3d0a44e65319ecc30a2dec780077ae
#
_entry.id   0c3d0a44e65319ecc30a2dec780077ae
#
_cell.length_a   1.000
_cell.length_b   1.000
_cell.length_c   1.000
_cell.angle_alpha   90.00
_cell.angle_beta   90.00
_cell.angle_gamma   90.00
#
_symmetry.space_group_name_H-M   'P 1'
#
loop_
_entity.id
_entity.type
_entity.pdbx_description
1 polymer ?
#
loop_
_entity_poly.entity_id
_entity_poly.type
_entity_poly.pdbx_seq_one_letter_code
_entity_poly.pdbx_strand_id
1 'polypeptide(L)'
;MSVANNIDSALKRARLALNMTLEEASDALNAITGGATDASLMSAWESGRRRTGKRNRAGLCQMYRERPEALFAHQDGAATSVLETSGTAVVVKVLTRWTDLVEAMVDVVDGAREQLVVTGSRSREKAYLAAIETAVAQRPDMVHYRVLYGPPRHRALAEHLLRLLELRDPSTRRNGVKTLHMGMVESDQALERFFVASETAAVVPLPSFHGTEGFDCGVLVGREAAVGLVHHGREACASARPVETIEAVRALPVRHN
;
A
#
# COMPACT_ATOMS: atom_id res chain seq x y z
N MET A 1 10.03 -15.71 -26.00
CA MET A 1 11.37 -15.57 -25.39
C MET A 1 11.16 -14.74 -24.12
N SER A 2 11.20 -15.41 -22.95
CA SER A 2 10.97 -14.76 -21.65
C SER A 2 12.25 -14.03 -21.25
N VAL A 3 12.18 -12.71 -21.14
CA VAL A 3 13.25 -11.90 -20.54
C VAL A 3 13.23 -12.18 -19.06
N ALA A 4 14.12 -13.05 -18.58
CA ALA A 4 14.33 -13.26 -17.16
C ALA A 4 14.81 -11.91 -16.58
N ASN A 5 13.99 -11.28 -15.75
CA ASN A 5 14.36 -10.15 -14.92
C ASN A 5 15.56 -10.57 -14.06
N ASN A 6 16.75 -10.10 -14.42
CA ASN A 6 17.96 -10.29 -13.63
C ASN A 6 17.91 -9.34 -12.43
N ILE A 7 17.07 -9.68 -11.44
CA ILE A 7 16.99 -8.95 -10.18
C ILE A 7 18.28 -9.28 -9.43
N ASP A 8 19.18 -8.31 -9.32
CA ASP A 8 20.39 -8.44 -8.49
C ASP A 8 19.98 -8.61 -7.02
N SER A 9 19.96 -9.86 -6.57
CA SER A 9 19.61 -10.19 -5.19
C SER A 9 20.60 -9.59 -4.18
N ALA A 10 20.15 -9.34 -2.96
CA ALA A 10 21.03 -8.88 -1.89
C ALA A 10 22.19 -9.85 -1.65
N LEU A 11 21.94 -11.15 -1.79
CA LEU A 11 22.95 -12.20 -1.69
C LEU A 11 24.04 -12.05 -2.78
N LYS A 12 23.65 -11.81 -4.04
CA LYS A 12 24.59 -11.55 -5.13
C LYS A 12 25.40 -10.27 -4.91
N ARG A 13 24.71 -9.18 -4.49
CA ARG A 13 25.39 -7.91 -4.20
C ARG A 13 26.43 -8.05 -3.09
N ALA A 14 26.10 -8.77 -2.01
CA ALA A 14 27.02 -9.01 -0.89
C ALA A 14 28.30 -9.76 -1.35
N ARG A 15 28.15 -10.77 -2.21
CA ARG A 15 29.32 -11.47 -2.81
C ARG A 15 30.15 -10.53 -3.66
N LEU A 16 29.52 -9.77 -4.55
CA LEU A 16 30.23 -8.84 -5.45
C LEU A 16 30.92 -7.70 -4.67
N ALA A 17 30.35 -7.24 -3.56
CA ALA A 17 30.97 -6.24 -2.69
C ALA A 17 32.28 -6.72 -2.07
N LEU A 18 32.46 -8.03 -1.91
CA LEU A 18 33.72 -8.64 -1.46
C LEU A 18 34.62 -9.08 -2.65
N ASN A 19 34.25 -8.73 -3.90
CA ASN A 19 34.94 -9.13 -5.11
C ASN A 19 35.13 -10.66 -5.27
N MET A 20 34.21 -11.48 -4.75
CA MET A 20 34.30 -12.94 -4.79
C MET A 20 33.62 -13.50 -6.03
N THR A 21 34.23 -14.53 -6.65
CA THR A 21 33.58 -15.42 -7.61
C THR A 21 32.57 -16.34 -6.89
N LEU A 22 31.77 -17.08 -7.67
CA LEU A 22 30.84 -18.07 -7.09
C LEU A 22 31.59 -19.24 -6.44
N GLU A 23 32.72 -19.65 -7.02
CA GLU A 23 33.62 -20.69 -6.51
C GLU A 23 34.22 -20.27 -5.16
N GLU A 24 34.84 -19.08 -5.09
CA GLU A 24 35.42 -18.55 -3.86
C GLU A 24 34.40 -18.40 -2.74
N ALA A 25 33.19 -17.96 -3.08
CA ALA A 25 32.12 -17.84 -2.11
C ALA A 25 31.60 -19.20 -1.60
N SER A 26 31.57 -20.22 -2.49
CA SER A 26 31.20 -21.57 -2.07
C SER A 26 32.28 -22.23 -1.20
N ASP A 27 33.54 -22.02 -1.50
CA ASP A 27 34.66 -22.53 -0.70
C ASP A 27 34.71 -21.88 0.70
N ALA A 28 34.55 -20.56 0.75
CA ALA A 28 34.47 -19.82 2.01
C ALA A 28 33.30 -20.27 2.87
N LEU A 29 32.11 -20.47 2.27
CA LEU A 29 30.96 -21.01 2.96
C LEU A 29 31.20 -22.42 3.49
N ASN A 30 31.82 -23.30 2.68
CA ASN A 30 32.17 -24.69 3.07
C ASN A 30 33.12 -24.70 4.25
N ALA A 31 34.10 -23.79 4.29
CA ALA A 31 35.00 -23.62 5.42
C ALA A 31 34.28 -23.24 6.72
N ILE A 32 33.24 -22.40 6.63
CA ILE A 32 32.42 -21.98 7.79
C ILE A 32 31.45 -23.08 8.22
N THR A 33 30.79 -23.70 7.26
CA THR A 33 29.69 -24.61 7.56
C THR A 33 30.11 -26.10 7.64
N GLY A 34 31.29 -26.44 7.14
CA GLY A 34 31.68 -27.84 6.94
C GLY A 34 30.79 -28.59 5.95
N GLY A 35 30.17 -27.86 5.02
CA GLY A 35 29.29 -28.41 3.98
C GLY A 35 30.04 -28.71 2.66
N ALA A 36 29.28 -29.06 1.61
CA ALA A 36 29.75 -29.26 0.24
C ALA A 36 28.85 -28.46 -0.72
N THR A 37 28.90 -27.14 -0.62
CA THR A 37 28.23 -26.21 -1.54
C THR A 37 29.11 -26.00 -2.75
N ASP A 38 28.57 -25.99 -3.95
CA ASP A 38 29.24 -25.65 -5.19
C ASP A 38 28.76 -24.31 -5.78
N ALA A 39 29.45 -23.81 -6.79
CA ALA A 39 29.12 -22.57 -7.48
C ALA A 39 27.70 -22.58 -8.10
N SER A 40 27.26 -23.75 -8.60
CA SER A 40 25.94 -23.92 -9.21
C SER A 40 24.83 -23.73 -8.18
N LEU A 41 24.99 -24.31 -6.98
CA LEU A 41 24.08 -24.17 -5.88
C LEU A 41 24.06 -22.74 -5.33
N MET A 42 25.23 -22.08 -5.24
CA MET A 42 25.36 -20.68 -4.87
C MET A 42 24.59 -19.78 -5.85
N SER A 43 24.79 -19.99 -7.16
CA SER A 43 24.04 -19.28 -8.22
C SER A 43 22.53 -19.52 -8.14
N ALA A 44 22.10 -20.74 -7.81
CA ALA A 44 20.67 -21.06 -7.64
C ALA A 44 20.06 -20.32 -6.44
N TRP A 45 20.82 -20.12 -5.36
CA TRP A 45 20.40 -19.32 -4.22
C TRP A 45 20.35 -17.82 -4.53
N GLU A 46 21.36 -17.29 -5.22
CA GLU A 46 21.39 -15.88 -5.64
C GLU A 46 20.24 -15.52 -6.58
N SER A 47 19.87 -16.43 -7.47
CA SER A 47 18.74 -16.22 -8.39
C SER A 47 17.37 -16.56 -7.79
N GLY A 48 17.30 -17.02 -6.55
CA GLY A 48 16.05 -17.45 -5.92
C GLY A 48 15.44 -18.74 -6.47
N ARG A 49 16.11 -19.43 -7.41
CA ARG A 49 15.64 -20.70 -7.99
C ARG A 49 15.61 -21.84 -6.96
N ARG A 50 16.42 -21.72 -5.92
CA ARG A 50 16.45 -22.67 -4.82
C ARG A 50 16.56 -21.93 -3.49
N ARG A 51 15.81 -22.40 -2.48
CA ARG A 51 15.86 -21.83 -1.14
C ARG A 51 17.10 -22.28 -0.39
N THR A 52 17.79 -21.36 0.28
CA THR A 52 18.96 -21.64 1.09
C THR A 52 18.55 -22.31 2.41
N GLY A 53 19.15 -23.43 2.74
CA GLY A 53 18.87 -24.15 4.00
C GLY A 53 19.40 -23.40 5.23
N LYS A 54 18.81 -23.67 6.40
CA LYS A 54 19.08 -22.95 7.66
C LYS A 54 20.56 -22.86 8.04
N ARG A 55 21.32 -23.96 7.90
CA ARG A 55 22.77 -24.01 8.17
C ARG A 55 23.57 -23.08 7.26
N ASN A 56 23.28 -23.11 5.97
CA ASN A 56 23.97 -22.28 4.98
C ASN A 56 23.56 -20.80 5.08
N ARG A 57 22.33 -20.51 5.47
CA ARG A 57 21.91 -19.12 5.79
C ARG A 57 22.76 -18.53 6.93
N ALA A 58 22.91 -19.27 8.02
CA ALA A 58 23.76 -18.82 9.14
C ALA A 58 25.19 -18.58 8.71
N GLY A 59 25.79 -19.47 7.89
CA GLY A 59 27.14 -19.32 7.36
C GLY A 59 27.30 -18.11 6.43
N LEU A 60 26.33 -17.88 5.55
CA LEU A 60 26.31 -16.72 4.65
C LEU A 60 26.14 -15.40 5.41
N CYS A 61 25.29 -15.35 6.42
CA CYS A 61 25.16 -14.19 7.30
C CYS A 61 26.45 -13.87 8.05
N GLN A 62 27.16 -14.89 8.52
CA GLN A 62 28.46 -14.73 9.16
C GLN A 62 29.52 -14.22 8.17
N MET A 63 29.57 -14.81 6.96
CA MET A 63 30.53 -14.48 5.92
C MET A 63 30.37 -13.05 5.41
N TYR A 64 29.12 -12.63 5.15
CA TYR A 64 28.81 -11.30 4.60
C TYR A 64 28.55 -10.26 5.66
N ARG A 65 28.49 -10.64 6.95
CA ARG A 65 28.15 -9.77 8.10
C ARG A 65 26.81 -9.06 7.94
N GLU A 66 25.86 -9.76 7.32
CA GLU A 66 24.53 -9.26 7.04
C GLU A 66 23.45 -10.06 7.78
N ARG A 67 22.30 -9.43 8.01
CA ARG A 67 21.16 -10.10 8.67
C ARG A 67 20.43 -11.03 7.69
N PRO A 68 19.83 -12.14 8.19
CA PRO A 68 19.09 -13.09 7.33
C PRO A 68 17.98 -12.44 6.53
N GLU A 69 17.23 -11.51 7.14
CA GLU A 69 16.09 -10.83 6.52
C GLU A 69 16.52 -9.96 5.33
N ALA A 70 17.68 -9.30 5.43
CA ALA A 70 18.24 -8.51 4.34
C ALA A 70 18.78 -9.40 3.22
N LEU A 71 19.53 -10.45 3.58
CA LEU A 71 20.27 -11.27 2.63
C LEU A 71 19.34 -12.20 1.80
N PHE A 72 18.25 -12.69 2.42
CA PHE A 72 17.36 -13.70 1.83
C PHE A 72 15.94 -13.20 1.53
N ALA A 73 15.69 -11.90 1.56
CA ALA A 73 14.40 -11.31 1.22
C ALA A 73 13.81 -11.84 -0.10
N HIS A 74 14.66 -12.02 -1.13
CA HIS A 74 14.28 -12.55 -2.45
C HIS A 74 13.83 -14.02 -2.44
N GLN A 75 14.22 -14.80 -1.40
CA GLN A 75 13.86 -16.22 -1.25
C GLN A 75 12.65 -16.44 -0.34
N ASP A 76 12.37 -15.51 0.57
CA ASP A 76 11.34 -15.67 1.58
C ASP A 76 9.99 -15.09 1.16
N GLY A 77 9.89 -14.61 -0.09
CA GLY A 77 8.65 -14.04 -0.63
C GLY A 77 8.30 -12.69 -0.02
N ALA A 78 9.14 -12.17 0.86
CA ALA A 78 9.03 -10.83 1.38
C ALA A 78 9.72 -9.87 0.40
N ALA A 79 9.01 -9.39 -0.61
CA ALA A 79 9.36 -8.14 -1.28
C ALA A 79 9.16 -6.98 -0.31
N THR A 80 9.83 -7.05 0.84
CA THR A 80 9.89 -5.94 1.80
C THR A 80 11.26 -5.33 1.64
N SER A 81 11.39 -4.35 0.75
CA SER A 81 12.53 -3.44 0.86
C SER A 81 12.29 -2.59 2.09
N VAL A 82 12.72 -3.09 3.24
CA VAL A 82 12.83 -2.30 4.46
C VAL A 82 13.99 -1.35 4.26
N LEU A 83 13.70 -0.12 3.92
CA LEU A 83 14.59 1.00 4.20
C LEU A 83 14.58 1.17 5.72
N GLU A 84 15.44 0.40 6.42
CA GLU A 84 15.75 0.67 7.82
C GLU A 84 16.59 1.96 7.91
N THR A 85 15.89 3.09 7.87
CA THR A 85 16.36 4.26 8.60
C THR A 85 15.95 4.04 10.06
N SER A 86 16.82 4.36 11.00
CA SER A 86 16.59 4.35 12.46
C SER A 86 15.43 5.29 12.79
N GLY A 87 14.23 4.77 12.69
CA GLY A 87 12.94 5.41 12.83
C GLY A 87 11.91 4.42 12.33
N THR A 88 10.76 4.37 12.92
CA THR A 88 9.63 3.53 12.54
C THR A 88 9.46 3.51 11.01
N ALA A 89 9.53 2.32 10.38
CA ALA A 89 9.46 2.20 8.92
C ALA A 89 8.14 2.80 8.42
N VAL A 90 8.22 3.97 7.78
CA VAL A 90 7.04 4.69 7.27
C VAL A 90 6.40 3.90 6.13
N VAL A 91 7.23 3.36 5.20
CA VAL A 91 6.78 2.53 4.07
C VAL A 91 6.93 1.06 4.44
N VAL A 92 5.80 0.35 4.43
CA VAL A 92 5.74 -1.09 4.72
C VAL A 92 5.94 -1.91 3.44
N LYS A 93 5.33 -1.48 2.31
CA LYS A 93 5.39 -2.20 1.04
C LYS A 93 5.25 -1.23 -0.14
N VAL A 94 6.02 -1.46 -1.20
CA VAL A 94 5.79 -0.83 -2.50
C VAL A 94 4.89 -1.75 -3.32
N LEU A 95 3.80 -1.23 -3.82
CA LEU A 95 2.78 -1.92 -4.60
C LEU A 95 3.03 -1.59 -6.07
N THR A 96 3.59 -2.53 -6.80
CA THR A 96 4.04 -2.32 -8.18
C THR A 96 3.06 -2.77 -9.25
N ARG A 97 1.96 -3.43 -8.85
CA ARG A 97 0.90 -3.90 -9.75
C ARG A 97 -0.44 -3.37 -9.29
N TRP A 98 -1.32 -3.10 -10.25
CA TRP A 98 -2.69 -2.65 -9.98
C TRP A 98 -3.47 -3.60 -9.06
N THR A 99 -3.35 -4.90 -9.26
CA THR A 99 -4.01 -5.91 -8.42
C THR A 99 -3.57 -5.81 -6.96
N ASP A 100 -2.25 -5.68 -6.72
CA ASP A 100 -1.70 -5.57 -5.36
C ASP A 100 -2.12 -4.24 -4.71
N LEU A 101 -2.25 -3.17 -5.51
CA LEU A 101 -2.74 -1.87 -5.04
C LEU A 101 -4.20 -1.96 -4.58
N VAL A 102 -5.08 -2.55 -5.39
CA VAL A 102 -6.50 -2.71 -5.06
C VAL A 102 -6.68 -3.61 -3.84
N GLU A 103 -5.96 -4.74 -3.78
CA GLU A 103 -5.99 -5.66 -2.64
C GLU A 103 -5.57 -4.95 -1.35
N ALA A 104 -4.45 -4.23 -1.36
CA ALA A 104 -4.00 -3.48 -0.19
C ALA A 104 -4.97 -2.36 0.22
N MET A 105 -5.64 -1.70 -0.73
CA MET A 105 -6.68 -0.71 -0.43
C MET A 105 -7.89 -1.36 0.25
N VAL A 106 -8.31 -2.53 -0.21
CA VAL A 106 -9.40 -3.32 0.41
C VAL A 106 -8.98 -3.76 1.82
N ASP A 107 -7.77 -4.27 2.00
CA ASP A 107 -7.25 -4.69 3.31
C ASP A 107 -7.26 -3.55 4.34
N VAL A 108 -6.89 -2.32 3.93
CA VAL A 108 -6.96 -1.14 4.82
C VAL A 108 -8.40 -0.84 5.21
N VAL A 109 -9.36 -0.94 4.28
CA VAL A 109 -10.79 -0.75 4.55
C VAL A 109 -11.31 -1.82 5.50
N ASP A 110 -10.97 -3.07 5.26
CA ASP A 110 -11.40 -4.21 6.06
C ASP A 110 -10.78 -4.21 7.47
N GLY A 111 -9.57 -3.67 7.59
CA GLY A 111 -8.87 -3.48 8.85
C GLY A 111 -9.37 -2.31 9.71
N ALA A 112 -10.05 -1.31 9.12
CA ALA A 112 -10.52 -0.11 9.82
C ALA A 112 -11.56 -0.46 10.91
N ARG A 113 -11.40 0.06 12.12
CA ARG A 113 -12.33 -0.13 13.25
C ARG A 113 -12.86 1.19 13.79
N GLU A 114 -12.01 2.15 13.95
CA GLU A 114 -12.33 3.44 14.56
C GLU A 114 -12.55 4.53 13.50
N GLN A 115 -11.66 4.60 12.52
CA GLN A 115 -11.65 5.65 11.52
C GLN A 115 -11.29 5.10 10.13
N LEU A 116 -12.01 5.58 9.13
CA LEU A 116 -11.72 5.32 7.72
C LEU A 116 -11.76 6.65 6.95
N VAL A 117 -10.63 7.05 6.39
CA VAL A 117 -10.52 8.21 5.52
C VAL A 117 -10.26 7.77 4.10
N VAL A 118 -11.06 8.24 3.17
CA VAL A 118 -10.94 7.96 1.73
C VAL A 118 -10.94 9.28 0.97
N THR A 119 -9.91 9.53 0.20
CA THR A 119 -9.76 10.76 -0.56
C THR A 119 -9.68 10.52 -2.06
N GLY A 120 -10.06 11.53 -2.83
CA GLY A 120 -9.96 11.53 -4.30
C GLY A 120 -11.29 11.38 -5.04
N SER A 121 -11.31 11.84 -6.29
CA SER A 121 -12.52 11.91 -7.14
C SER A 121 -12.49 10.96 -8.34
N ARG A 122 -11.49 10.02 -8.39
CA ARG A 122 -11.26 9.13 -9.54
C ARG A 122 -11.56 7.66 -9.28
N SER A 123 -12.02 7.29 -8.07
CA SER A 123 -12.29 5.89 -7.72
C SER A 123 -13.35 5.29 -8.65
N ARG A 124 -13.03 4.16 -9.27
CA ARG A 124 -13.93 3.41 -10.17
C ARG A 124 -13.91 1.90 -9.91
N GLU A 125 -13.00 1.44 -9.05
CA GLU A 125 -12.82 0.01 -8.77
C GLU A 125 -13.97 -0.49 -7.90
N LYS A 126 -14.81 -1.36 -8.48
CA LYS A 126 -16.06 -1.80 -7.84
C LYS A 126 -15.81 -2.58 -6.54
N ALA A 127 -14.79 -3.44 -6.51
CA ALA A 127 -14.47 -4.23 -5.32
C ALA A 127 -14.09 -3.33 -4.14
N TYR A 128 -13.27 -2.31 -4.40
CA TYR A 128 -12.87 -1.33 -3.40
C TYR A 128 -14.04 -0.48 -2.90
N LEU A 129 -14.90 0.01 -3.80
CA LEU A 129 -16.08 0.80 -3.41
C LEU A 129 -17.06 -0.05 -2.59
N ALA A 130 -17.28 -1.31 -2.97
CA ALA A 130 -18.12 -2.25 -2.24
C ALA A 130 -17.57 -2.59 -0.84
N ALA A 131 -16.24 -2.71 -0.70
CA ALA A 131 -15.61 -2.90 0.61
C ALA A 131 -15.88 -1.72 1.55
N ILE A 132 -15.79 -0.47 1.06
CA ILE A 132 -16.12 0.73 1.83
C ILE A 132 -17.60 0.71 2.25
N GLU A 133 -18.52 0.41 1.35
CA GLU A 133 -19.96 0.30 1.63
C GLU A 133 -20.23 -0.75 2.71
N THR A 134 -19.60 -1.90 2.60
CA THR A 134 -19.70 -2.98 3.59
C THR A 134 -19.17 -2.54 4.96
N ALA A 135 -18.01 -1.88 5.00
CA ALA A 135 -17.43 -1.38 6.23
C ALA A 135 -18.34 -0.34 6.90
N VAL A 136 -18.89 0.60 6.13
CA VAL A 136 -19.81 1.63 6.62
C VAL A 136 -21.10 1.00 7.13
N ALA A 137 -21.66 0.00 6.46
CA ALA A 137 -22.87 -0.69 6.89
C ALA A 137 -22.69 -1.51 8.17
N GLN A 138 -21.58 -2.28 8.25
CA GLN A 138 -21.35 -3.24 9.33
C GLN A 138 -20.73 -2.63 10.60
N ARG A 139 -20.11 -1.44 10.50
CA ARG A 139 -19.37 -0.80 11.60
C ARG A 139 -19.97 0.57 11.91
N PRO A 140 -21.15 0.62 12.54
CA PRO A 140 -21.91 1.86 12.71
C PRO A 140 -21.20 2.92 13.56
N ASP A 141 -20.28 2.52 14.45
CA ASP A 141 -19.51 3.44 15.30
C ASP A 141 -18.22 3.94 14.64
N MET A 142 -17.77 3.29 13.55
CA MET A 142 -16.61 3.75 12.78
C MET A 142 -16.92 5.10 12.11
N VAL A 143 -16.03 6.08 12.30
CA VAL A 143 -16.14 7.39 11.65
C VAL A 143 -15.55 7.33 10.25
N HIS A 144 -16.39 7.57 9.23
CA HIS A 144 -15.96 7.59 7.84
C HIS A 144 -15.89 9.02 7.30
N TYR A 145 -14.73 9.37 6.73
CA TYR A 145 -14.50 10.62 6.03
C TYR A 145 -14.31 10.36 4.55
N ARG A 146 -15.18 10.91 3.72
CA ARG A 146 -15.06 10.89 2.26
C ARG A 146 -14.73 12.29 1.75
N VAL A 147 -13.52 12.48 1.23
CA VAL A 147 -13.05 13.77 0.72
C VAL A 147 -12.89 13.70 -0.80
N LEU A 148 -13.61 14.53 -1.52
CA LEU A 148 -13.51 14.68 -2.95
C LEU A 148 -12.63 15.90 -3.28
N TYR A 149 -11.81 15.79 -4.32
CA TYR A 149 -11.09 16.90 -4.93
C TYR A 149 -11.74 17.21 -6.29
N GLY A 150 -12.75 18.07 -6.24
CA GLY A 150 -13.64 18.32 -7.37
C GLY A 150 -14.70 17.23 -7.56
N PRO A 151 -15.53 17.33 -8.60
CA PRO A 151 -16.65 16.44 -8.84
C PRO A 151 -16.19 15.01 -9.21
N PRO A 152 -17.06 13.98 -8.97
CA PRO A 152 -16.79 12.60 -9.37
C PRO A 152 -16.45 12.50 -10.86
N ARG A 153 -15.35 11.83 -11.18
CA ARG A 153 -14.92 11.62 -12.58
C ARG A 153 -15.56 10.40 -13.22
N HIS A 154 -16.17 9.52 -12.42
CA HIS A 154 -16.80 8.29 -12.90
C HIS A 154 -18.18 8.11 -12.26
N ARG A 155 -19.13 7.61 -13.04
CA ARG A 155 -20.48 7.33 -12.58
C ARG A 155 -20.53 6.37 -11.38
N ALA A 156 -19.65 5.36 -11.39
CA ALA A 156 -19.54 4.43 -10.26
C ALA A 156 -19.24 5.13 -8.91
N LEU A 157 -18.45 6.20 -8.92
CA LEU A 157 -18.21 6.98 -7.71
C LEU A 157 -19.44 7.78 -7.29
N ALA A 158 -20.17 8.39 -8.23
CA ALA A 158 -21.38 9.13 -7.91
C ALA A 158 -22.47 8.20 -7.32
N GLU A 159 -22.64 7.00 -7.89
CA GLU A 159 -23.53 5.96 -7.36
C GLU A 159 -23.11 5.50 -5.96
N HIS A 160 -21.80 5.32 -5.74
CA HIS A 160 -21.24 4.98 -4.43
C HIS A 160 -21.53 6.06 -3.36
N LEU A 161 -21.40 7.35 -3.70
CA LEU A 161 -21.71 8.43 -2.76
C LEU A 161 -23.19 8.41 -2.35
N LEU A 162 -24.09 8.19 -3.29
CA LEU A 162 -25.52 8.02 -2.98
C LEU A 162 -25.75 6.81 -2.07
N ARG A 163 -25.06 5.69 -2.37
CA ARG A 163 -25.15 4.48 -1.56
C ARG A 163 -24.67 4.70 -0.12
N LEU A 164 -23.59 5.46 0.09
CA LEU A 164 -23.13 5.81 1.44
C LEU A 164 -24.20 6.58 2.24
N LEU A 165 -24.91 7.52 1.59
CA LEU A 165 -26.00 8.27 2.21
C LEU A 165 -27.24 7.40 2.52
N GLU A 166 -27.50 6.37 1.71
CA GLU A 166 -28.55 5.38 2.00
C GLU A 166 -28.18 4.48 3.19
N LEU A 167 -26.90 4.10 3.30
CA LEU A 167 -26.39 3.24 4.36
C LEU A 167 -26.28 3.95 5.70
N ARG A 168 -26.00 5.26 5.69
CA ARG A 168 -25.78 6.05 6.91
C ARG A 168 -26.15 7.52 6.70
N ASP A 169 -27.12 7.98 7.48
CA ASP A 169 -27.52 9.39 7.49
C ASP A 169 -26.45 10.24 8.21
N PRO A 170 -25.83 11.23 7.51
CA PRO A 170 -24.83 12.13 8.10
C PRO A 170 -25.37 13.00 9.26
N SER A 171 -26.69 13.20 9.38
CA SER A 171 -27.28 13.94 10.48
C SER A 171 -27.30 13.15 11.80
N THR A 172 -27.23 11.82 11.71
CA THR A 172 -27.27 10.93 12.87
C THR A 172 -25.99 11.03 13.69
N ARG A 173 -26.16 11.05 15.02
CA ARG A 173 -25.06 11.00 15.99
C ARG A 173 -25.11 9.66 16.72
N ARG A 174 -23.95 9.01 16.86
CA ARG A 174 -23.76 7.86 17.75
C ARG A 174 -22.84 8.24 18.89
N ASN A 175 -23.28 8.06 20.11
CA ASN A 175 -22.56 8.51 21.31
C ASN A 175 -22.14 10.00 21.23
N GLY A 176 -23.00 10.84 20.63
CA GLY A 176 -22.72 12.27 20.40
C GLY A 176 -21.80 12.59 19.23
N VAL A 177 -21.24 11.57 18.55
CA VAL A 177 -20.29 11.74 17.44
C VAL A 177 -20.98 11.51 16.09
N LYS A 178 -20.74 12.39 15.14
CA LYS A 178 -21.12 12.20 13.75
C LYS A 178 -20.19 11.16 13.10
N THR A 179 -20.75 10.15 12.47
CA THR A 179 -19.98 9.00 11.96
C THR A 179 -19.84 8.94 10.44
N LEU A 180 -20.52 9.81 9.69
CA LEU A 180 -20.33 9.96 8.25
C LEU A 180 -20.09 11.44 7.91
N HIS A 181 -18.95 11.70 7.28
CA HIS A 181 -18.58 13.03 6.82
C HIS A 181 -18.24 12.94 5.33
N MET A 182 -18.87 13.76 4.51
CA MET A 182 -18.61 13.83 3.08
C MET A 182 -18.42 15.29 2.67
N GLY A 183 -17.31 15.59 2.01
CA GLY A 183 -16.99 16.94 1.59
C GLY A 183 -16.25 16.98 0.25
N MET A 184 -16.37 18.11 -0.44
CA MET A 184 -15.66 18.38 -1.68
C MET A 184 -14.80 19.64 -1.53
N VAL A 185 -13.50 19.44 -1.68
CA VAL A 185 -12.52 20.53 -1.79
C VAL A 185 -12.56 21.07 -3.21
N GLU A 186 -12.61 22.37 -3.38
CA GLU A 186 -12.59 22.99 -4.71
C GLU A 186 -11.20 22.85 -5.33
N SER A 187 -11.15 22.44 -6.62
CA SER A 187 -9.92 21.96 -7.28
C SER A 187 -8.84 23.04 -7.49
N ASP A 188 -9.20 24.31 -7.40
CA ASP A 188 -8.28 25.45 -7.60
C ASP A 188 -7.49 25.77 -6.32
N GLN A 189 -7.86 25.19 -5.19
CA GLN A 189 -7.30 25.56 -3.88
C GLN A 189 -6.36 24.51 -3.28
N ALA A 190 -6.39 23.26 -3.75
CA ALA A 190 -5.58 22.21 -3.16
C ALA A 190 -5.08 21.19 -4.18
N LEU A 191 -3.84 20.75 -4.00
CA LEU A 191 -3.29 19.63 -4.73
C LEU A 191 -4.10 18.35 -4.39
N GLU A 192 -4.66 17.70 -5.42
CA GLU A 192 -5.41 16.46 -5.26
C GLU A 192 -4.53 15.37 -4.63
N ARG A 193 -4.96 14.86 -3.49
CA ARG A 193 -4.27 13.78 -2.80
C ARG A 193 -5.16 12.55 -2.78
N PHE A 194 -4.61 11.43 -3.22
CA PHE A 194 -5.30 10.14 -3.25
C PHE A 194 -4.73 9.24 -2.19
N PHE A 195 -5.55 8.82 -1.24
CA PHE A 195 -5.19 7.79 -0.28
C PHE A 195 -6.44 7.17 0.35
N VAL A 196 -6.26 5.98 0.91
CA VAL A 196 -7.15 5.37 1.88
C VAL A 196 -6.35 5.12 3.16
N ALA A 197 -6.90 5.52 4.30
CA ALA A 197 -6.23 5.42 5.60
C ALA A 197 -7.18 4.98 6.70
N SER A 198 -6.69 4.13 7.58
CA SER A 198 -7.30 3.75 8.85
C SER A 198 -6.38 4.12 10.00
N GLU A 199 -6.79 3.82 11.23
CA GLU A 199 -5.95 3.99 12.43
C GLU A 199 -4.72 3.07 12.46
N THR A 200 -4.63 2.09 11.55
CA THR A 200 -3.55 1.07 11.56
C THR A 200 -2.64 1.12 10.35
N ALA A 201 -3.15 1.47 9.18
CA ALA A 201 -2.41 1.45 7.92
C ALA A 201 -3.02 2.43 6.91
N ALA A 202 -2.25 2.78 5.89
CA ALA A 202 -2.78 3.53 4.75
C ALA A 202 -2.12 3.10 3.44
N VAL A 203 -2.86 3.28 2.34
CA VAL A 203 -2.34 3.12 0.98
C VAL A 203 -2.40 4.47 0.27
N VAL A 204 -1.29 4.86 -0.32
CA VAL A 204 -1.16 6.05 -1.16
C VAL A 204 -0.89 5.60 -2.60
N PRO A 205 -1.90 5.65 -3.49
CA PRO A 205 -1.70 5.41 -4.91
C PRO A 205 -0.78 6.46 -5.53
N LEU A 206 0.06 6.04 -6.46
CA LEU A 206 0.94 6.91 -7.22
C LEU A 206 0.45 7.02 -8.66
N PRO A 207 0.51 8.22 -9.27
CA PRO A 207 0.12 8.39 -10.65
C PRO A 207 0.87 7.46 -11.59
N SER A 208 0.19 6.91 -12.59
CA SER A 208 0.79 6.11 -13.64
C SER A 208 1.79 6.92 -14.46
N PHE A 209 2.96 6.33 -14.77
CA PHE A 209 3.94 6.91 -15.69
C PHE A 209 3.53 6.72 -17.16
N HIS A 210 2.55 5.88 -17.45
CA HIS A 210 2.13 5.51 -18.79
C HIS A 210 0.79 6.10 -19.24
N GLY A 211 0.09 6.82 -18.35
CA GLY A 211 -1.21 7.40 -18.65
C GLY A 211 -1.52 8.62 -17.79
N THR A 212 -2.29 9.53 -18.35
CA THR A 212 -2.55 10.84 -17.74
C THR A 212 -3.51 10.81 -16.55
N GLU A 213 -4.25 9.72 -16.33
CA GLU A 213 -5.34 9.68 -15.33
C GLU A 213 -5.42 8.39 -14.49
N GLY A 214 -4.47 7.48 -14.65
CA GLY A 214 -4.45 6.19 -13.95
C GLY A 214 -3.53 6.16 -12.73
N PHE A 215 -3.74 5.16 -11.88
CA PHE A 215 -2.84 4.78 -10.80
C PHE A 215 -2.53 3.30 -11.00
N ASP A 216 -1.25 2.96 -11.21
CA ASP A 216 -0.84 1.58 -11.48
C ASP A 216 -0.08 0.96 -10.31
N CYS A 217 0.43 1.82 -9.43
CA CYS A 217 1.24 1.44 -8.29
C CYS A 217 0.92 2.32 -7.09
N GLY A 218 1.55 2.03 -5.97
CA GLY A 218 1.36 2.80 -4.74
C GLY A 218 2.30 2.36 -3.64
N VAL A 219 2.10 2.93 -2.46
CA VAL A 219 2.82 2.54 -1.26
C VAL A 219 1.83 2.23 -0.13
N LEU A 220 2.07 1.12 0.55
CA LEU A 220 1.45 0.80 1.83
C LEU A 220 2.32 1.38 2.93
N VAL A 221 1.73 2.18 3.80
CA VAL A 221 2.42 2.79 4.95
C VAL A 221 1.86 2.25 6.26
N GLY A 222 2.73 2.21 7.28
CA GLY A 222 2.38 1.72 8.60
C GLY A 222 1.63 2.76 9.43
N ARG A 223 1.28 2.35 10.66
CA ARG A 223 0.42 3.07 11.59
C ARG A 223 0.81 4.54 11.79
N GLU A 224 2.08 4.83 12.00
CA GLU A 224 2.54 6.19 12.29
C GLU A 224 2.21 7.16 11.15
N ALA A 225 2.54 6.80 9.92
CA ALA A 225 2.19 7.60 8.75
C ALA A 225 0.67 7.62 8.48
N ALA A 226 -0.02 6.50 8.74
CA ALA A 226 -1.47 6.41 8.57
C ALA A 226 -2.21 7.37 9.48
N VAL A 227 -1.81 7.53 10.74
CA VAL A 227 -2.39 8.52 11.68
C VAL A 227 -2.26 9.94 11.14
N GLY A 228 -1.09 10.28 10.57
CA GLY A 228 -0.89 11.58 9.91
C GLY A 228 -1.82 11.80 8.73
N LEU A 229 -2.03 10.76 7.90
CA LEU A 229 -2.97 10.82 6.76
C LEU A 229 -4.43 10.92 7.22
N VAL A 230 -4.82 10.21 8.28
CA VAL A 230 -6.15 10.33 8.90
C VAL A 230 -6.38 11.77 9.37
N HIS A 231 -5.41 12.36 10.07
CA HIS A 231 -5.49 13.74 10.53
C HIS A 231 -5.65 14.71 9.35
N HIS A 232 -4.80 14.57 8.33
CA HIS A 232 -4.87 15.38 7.12
C HIS A 232 -6.24 15.28 6.42
N GLY A 233 -6.77 14.07 6.26
CA GLY A 233 -8.07 13.88 5.63
C GLY A 233 -9.24 14.47 6.44
N ARG A 234 -9.17 14.45 7.77
CA ARG A 234 -10.15 15.10 8.65
C ARG A 234 -10.10 16.63 8.49
N GLU A 235 -8.93 17.23 8.47
CA GLU A 235 -8.75 18.66 8.24
C GLU A 235 -9.25 19.07 6.85
N ALA A 236 -8.89 18.29 5.80
CA ALA A 236 -9.40 18.52 4.46
C ALA A 236 -10.93 18.44 4.40
N CYS A 237 -11.55 17.47 5.10
CA CYS A 237 -12.99 17.35 5.17
C CYS A 237 -13.65 18.53 5.95
N ALA A 238 -13.01 19.00 7.01
CA ALA A 238 -13.51 20.13 7.80
C ALA A 238 -13.51 21.45 7.03
N SER A 239 -12.55 21.63 6.11
CA SER A 239 -12.45 22.81 5.24
C SER A 239 -13.23 22.68 3.92
N ALA A 240 -13.73 21.47 3.61
CA ALA A 240 -14.43 21.18 2.38
C ALA A 240 -15.90 21.65 2.42
N ARG A 241 -16.47 21.93 1.23
CA ARG A 241 -17.89 22.13 1.09
C ARG A 241 -18.62 20.80 1.37
N PRO A 242 -19.60 20.77 2.32
CA PRO A 242 -20.32 19.53 2.61
C PRO A 242 -21.10 19.00 1.39
N VAL A 243 -21.04 17.67 1.19
CA VAL A 243 -21.77 16.93 0.15
C VAL A 243 -22.49 15.76 0.84
N GLU A 244 -23.42 16.10 1.74
CA GLU A 244 -24.00 15.17 2.71
C GLU A 244 -25.51 14.95 2.53
N THR A 245 -26.07 15.40 1.40
CA THR A 245 -27.44 15.13 1.02
C THR A 245 -27.54 14.53 -0.38
N ILE A 246 -28.61 13.79 -0.63
CA ILE A 246 -28.86 13.18 -1.95
C ILE A 246 -28.90 14.25 -3.05
N GLU A 247 -29.51 15.39 -2.76
CA GLU A 247 -29.61 16.53 -3.68
C GLU A 247 -28.22 17.10 -3.99
N ALA A 248 -27.38 17.26 -2.95
CA ALA A 248 -26.02 17.77 -3.13
C ALA A 248 -25.18 16.83 -3.97
N VAL A 249 -25.29 15.50 -3.79
CA VAL A 249 -24.58 14.52 -4.61
C VAL A 249 -25.08 14.52 -6.05
N ARG A 250 -26.41 14.54 -6.26
CA ARG A 250 -27.02 14.57 -7.60
C ARG A 250 -26.73 15.86 -8.39
N ALA A 251 -26.49 16.97 -7.68
CA ALA A 251 -26.11 18.24 -8.29
C ALA A 251 -24.63 18.28 -8.74
N LEU A 252 -23.80 17.29 -8.34
CA LEU A 252 -22.42 17.22 -8.79
C LEU A 252 -22.34 16.87 -10.27
N PRO A 253 -21.61 17.65 -11.10
CA PRO A 253 -21.40 17.28 -12.47
C PRO A 253 -20.53 16.01 -12.54
N VAL A 254 -21.05 14.96 -13.18
CA VAL A 254 -20.24 13.77 -13.50
C VAL A 254 -19.56 14.03 -14.83
N ARG A 255 -18.24 14.00 -14.87
CA ARG A 255 -17.50 14.09 -16.13
C ARG A 255 -17.69 12.77 -16.89
N HIS A 256 -18.43 12.83 -17.99
CA HIS A 256 -18.49 11.72 -18.95
C HIS A 256 -17.21 11.81 -19.81
N ASN A 257 -16.32 10.82 -19.65
CA ASN A 257 -15.27 10.56 -20.64
C ASN A 257 -15.79 9.60 -21.68
#